data_e389af1b68197685de62621c6820f294
#
_entry.id   e389af1b68197685de62621c6820f294
#
_cell.length_a   1.000
_cell.length_b   1.000
_cell.length_c   1.000
_cell.angle_alpha   90.00
_cell.angle_beta   90.00
_cell.angle_gamma   90.00
#
_symmetry.space_group_name_H-M   'P 1'
#
loop_
_entity.id
_entity.type
_entity.pdbx_description
1 polymer ?
#
loop_
_entity_poly.entity_id
_entity_poly.type
_entity_poly.pdbx_seq_one_letter_code
_entity_poly.pdbx_strand_id
1 'polypeptide(L)'
;MFKRTAIRYLRQWAEKEERKPLVLRGARQVGKTTLVELFAKEFDTYIYLNLEEKETAGLFAADYSFEDLLAGIYFKAKEKQDTHKRTLIFIDEIQNEPKAVQTLRYFYEKRPDLYVIAAGSLLESLMGRHISFPVGRVEYMALHPCTFEEFLMAMGMEDLAESVAKLQVPQSLHTYTLDLFKKFMIVGGLPEAVANYAQHQDFVRLNGVFNSLLSGYRDDVEKYASKPREQDAIRYILNYGWTFAGHRIQFAKFTSSSFKSADVSNAFRTLEKTLLLELVYPQTTASFPILPDLKKSPKLLWLDTGLVNYVAGMQEDLLFSADSDELWNGDIAEHVVAQELLGVTVNFGEKRMFWVRDAKNSQAEVDFLIRYKSHLLPIEVKTGSNSKLKSLHLFMEESKEKVALRLWNGPMTSDVITKQNGDSFTLYNIPLYYAGHLPAFLEEKF
;
A
#
# COMPACT_ATOMS: atom_id res chain seq x y z
N MET A 1 20.01 -2.82 -6.29
CA MET A 1 18.90 -1.83 -6.29
C MET A 1 18.06 -2.13 -7.52
N PHE A 2 16.78 -2.38 -7.40
CA PHE A 2 15.88 -2.76 -8.51
C PHE A 2 14.91 -1.62 -8.85
N LYS A 3 14.29 -1.71 -10.02
CA LYS A 3 13.36 -0.70 -10.53
C LYS A 3 12.03 -0.75 -9.76
N ARG A 4 11.44 0.41 -9.49
CA ARG A 4 10.11 0.55 -8.92
C ARG A 4 9.16 1.12 -9.98
N THR A 5 7.99 0.52 -10.15
CA THR A 5 6.96 0.98 -11.09
C THR A 5 6.49 2.41 -10.76
N ALA A 6 6.55 2.78 -9.49
CA ALA A 6 6.22 4.11 -9.00
C ALA A 6 7.06 5.24 -9.65
N ILE A 7 8.24 4.96 -10.23
CA ILE A 7 9.07 5.97 -10.90
C ILE A 7 8.36 6.60 -12.11
N ARG A 8 7.47 5.86 -12.78
CA ARG A 8 6.67 6.38 -13.90
C ARG A 8 5.78 7.55 -13.49
N TYR A 9 5.24 7.50 -12.28
CA TYR A 9 4.39 8.58 -11.75
C TYR A 9 5.19 9.81 -11.36
N LEU A 10 6.44 9.62 -10.88
CA LEU A 10 7.36 10.74 -10.64
C LEU A 10 7.72 11.45 -11.95
N ARG A 11 7.93 10.69 -13.04
CA ARG A 11 8.16 11.27 -14.39
C ARG A 11 6.93 12.04 -14.88
N GLN A 12 5.73 11.45 -14.78
CA GLN A 12 4.48 12.14 -15.13
C GLN A 12 4.28 13.42 -14.31
N TRP A 13 4.59 13.39 -13.01
CA TRP A 13 4.55 14.58 -12.17
C TRP A 13 5.57 15.64 -12.63
N ALA A 14 6.78 15.24 -13.00
CA ALA A 14 7.83 16.15 -13.44
C ALA A 14 7.53 16.83 -14.77
N GLU A 15 6.73 16.20 -15.64
CA GLU A 15 6.33 16.72 -16.96
C GLU A 15 5.16 17.73 -16.89
N LYS A 16 4.51 17.89 -15.75
CA LYS A 16 3.38 18.84 -15.60
C LYS A 16 3.87 20.29 -15.72
N GLU A 17 3.15 21.10 -16.51
CA GLU A 17 3.40 22.54 -16.64
C GLU A 17 3.18 23.28 -15.30
N GLU A 18 2.05 23.00 -14.63
CA GLU A 18 1.71 23.58 -13.32
C GLU A 18 2.05 22.62 -12.18
N ARG A 19 3.29 22.12 -12.19
CA ARG A 19 3.78 21.18 -11.18
C ARG A 19 3.83 21.83 -9.79
N LYS A 20 3.27 21.16 -8.79
CA LYS A 20 3.39 21.53 -7.38
C LYS A 20 4.44 20.67 -6.68
N PRO A 21 5.05 21.16 -5.59
CA PRO A 21 5.86 20.29 -4.73
C PRO A 21 5.11 19.00 -4.40
N LEU A 22 5.80 17.86 -4.50
CA LEU A 22 5.22 16.54 -4.28
C LEU A 22 5.48 16.11 -2.84
N VAL A 23 4.42 15.70 -2.15
CA VAL A 23 4.51 15.08 -0.83
C VAL A 23 4.39 13.57 -1.00
N LEU A 24 5.51 12.87 -0.87
CA LEU A 24 5.59 11.41 -0.98
C LEU A 24 5.29 10.78 0.36
N ARG A 25 4.17 10.09 0.46
CA ARG A 25 3.70 9.40 1.66
C ARG A 25 3.91 7.90 1.53
N GLY A 26 4.09 7.23 2.63
CA GLY A 26 4.24 5.77 2.70
C GLY A 26 4.74 5.36 4.07
N ALA A 27 4.47 4.14 4.48
CA ALA A 27 4.97 3.59 5.71
C ALA A 27 6.50 3.67 5.80
N ARG A 28 7.03 3.50 7.00
CA ARG A 28 8.48 3.39 7.18
C ARG A 28 9.01 2.20 6.39
N GLN A 29 10.17 2.36 5.74
CA GLN A 29 10.92 1.33 5.01
C GLN A 29 10.26 0.76 3.72
N VAL A 30 9.27 1.47 3.15
CA VAL A 30 8.73 1.12 1.81
C VAL A 30 9.60 1.63 0.65
N GLY A 31 10.75 2.27 0.94
CA GLY A 31 11.73 2.69 -0.07
C GLY A 31 11.53 4.09 -0.64
N LYS A 32 10.94 5.03 0.11
CA LYS A 32 10.72 6.43 -0.33
C LYS A 32 12.02 7.11 -0.77
N THR A 33 13.02 7.13 0.11
CA THR A 33 14.33 7.76 -0.16
C THR A 33 14.99 7.14 -1.38
N THR A 34 15.04 5.80 -1.44
CA THR A 34 15.62 5.07 -2.58
C THR A 34 14.91 5.37 -3.91
N LEU A 35 13.57 5.50 -3.90
CA LEU A 35 12.81 5.85 -5.10
C LEU A 35 13.19 7.24 -5.61
N VAL A 36 13.30 8.23 -4.71
CA VAL A 36 13.68 9.61 -5.08
C VAL A 36 15.13 9.66 -5.54
N GLU A 37 16.06 8.92 -4.91
CA GLU A 37 17.46 8.83 -5.34
C GLU A 37 17.60 8.20 -6.75
N LEU A 38 16.77 7.19 -7.06
CA LEU A 38 16.72 6.63 -8.42
C LEU A 38 16.23 7.65 -9.44
N PHE A 39 15.20 8.42 -9.07
CA PHE A 39 14.65 9.46 -9.90
C PHE A 39 15.59 10.65 -10.07
N ALA A 40 16.37 10.97 -9.03
CA ALA A 40 17.35 12.06 -9.03
C ALA A 40 18.43 11.92 -10.12
N LYS A 41 18.69 10.71 -10.60
CA LYS A 41 19.64 10.46 -11.70
C LYS A 41 19.20 11.07 -13.04
N GLU A 42 17.96 11.54 -13.14
CA GLU A 42 17.41 12.21 -14.32
C GLU A 42 17.55 13.73 -14.26
N PHE A 43 18.24 14.28 -13.24
CA PHE A 43 18.42 15.71 -12.98
C PHE A 43 19.89 16.12 -13.06
N ASP A 44 20.12 17.37 -13.44
CA ASP A 44 21.48 17.94 -13.52
C ASP A 44 22.06 18.22 -12.12
N THR A 45 21.16 18.60 -11.18
CA THR A 45 21.52 18.89 -9.79
C THR A 45 20.54 18.19 -8.85
N TYR A 46 21.07 17.49 -7.84
CA TYR A 46 20.31 16.84 -6.80
C TYR A 46 20.73 17.37 -5.42
N ILE A 47 19.79 17.94 -4.68
CA ILE A 47 19.99 18.44 -3.32
C ILE A 47 19.18 17.59 -2.36
N TYR A 48 19.86 16.84 -1.49
CA TYR A 48 19.27 16.01 -0.45
C TYR A 48 19.31 16.71 0.90
N LEU A 49 18.16 16.86 1.55
CA LEU A 49 17.98 17.51 2.84
C LEU A 49 17.28 16.55 3.80
N ASN A 50 18.04 15.95 4.71
CA ASN A 50 17.50 15.10 5.76
C ASN A 50 17.19 15.93 7.01
N LEU A 51 15.91 16.07 7.38
CA LEU A 51 15.50 16.85 8.56
C LEU A 51 15.63 16.09 9.90
N GLU A 52 16.18 14.87 9.91
CA GLU A 52 16.70 14.26 11.16
C GLU A 52 18.01 14.92 11.60
N GLU A 53 18.77 15.51 10.66
CA GLU A 53 19.98 16.26 10.94
C GLU A 53 19.65 17.65 11.49
N LYS A 54 20.11 17.96 12.71
CA LYS A 54 19.84 19.23 13.39
C LYS A 54 20.25 20.45 12.58
N GLU A 55 21.38 20.39 11.86
CA GLU A 55 21.87 21.49 11.01
C GLU A 55 20.91 21.73 9.84
N THR A 56 20.42 20.67 9.19
CA THR A 56 19.49 20.75 8.07
C THR A 56 18.13 21.26 8.55
N ALA A 57 17.60 20.73 9.65
CA ALA A 57 16.37 21.20 10.26
C ALA A 57 16.48 22.68 10.70
N GLY A 58 17.64 23.08 11.21
CA GLY A 58 17.93 24.46 11.62
C GLY A 58 17.77 25.50 10.52
N LEU A 59 18.02 25.15 9.26
CA LEU A 59 17.78 26.03 8.11
C LEU A 59 16.30 26.42 7.97
N PHE A 60 15.40 25.50 8.23
CA PHE A 60 13.97 25.74 8.14
C PHE A 60 13.36 26.30 9.43
N ALA A 61 13.95 25.98 10.58
CA ALA A 61 13.47 26.43 11.89
C ALA A 61 13.67 27.94 12.09
N ALA A 62 14.70 28.54 11.49
CA ALA A 62 15.01 29.96 11.57
C ALA A 62 14.00 30.81 10.79
N ASP A 63 13.79 32.06 11.24
CA ASP A 63 12.87 32.98 10.56
C ASP A 63 13.62 33.74 9.44
N TYR A 64 14.18 32.97 8.49
CA TYR A 64 14.82 33.54 7.31
C TYR A 64 13.80 33.93 6.24
N SER A 65 14.15 34.86 5.38
CA SER A 65 13.43 35.05 4.12
C SER A 65 13.54 33.79 3.28
N PHE A 66 12.58 33.55 2.35
CA PHE A 66 12.65 32.40 1.46
C PHE A 66 13.91 32.41 0.59
N GLU A 67 14.35 33.60 0.19
CA GLU A 67 15.56 33.82 -0.60
C GLU A 67 16.83 33.44 0.20
N ASP A 68 16.91 33.82 1.48
CA ASP A 68 18.04 33.45 2.37
C ASP A 68 17.99 31.92 2.67
N LEU A 69 16.82 31.36 2.91
CA LEU A 69 16.68 29.90 3.07
C LEU A 69 17.21 29.16 1.84
N LEU A 70 16.79 29.59 0.65
CA LEU A 70 17.23 28.97 -0.59
C LEU A 70 18.75 29.11 -0.80
N ALA A 71 19.31 30.26 -0.51
CA ALA A 71 20.75 30.46 -0.53
C ALA A 71 21.48 29.52 0.44
N GLY A 72 20.94 29.35 1.66
CA GLY A 72 21.45 28.41 2.65
C GLY A 72 21.39 26.94 2.19
N ILE A 73 20.32 26.56 1.53
CA ILE A 73 20.14 25.19 0.94
C ILE A 73 21.25 24.94 -0.10
N TYR A 74 21.45 25.85 -1.06
CA TYR A 74 22.47 25.69 -2.09
C TYR A 74 23.88 25.71 -1.50
N PHE A 75 24.14 26.60 -0.52
CA PHE A 75 25.43 26.65 0.17
C PHE A 75 25.75 25.33 0.89
N LYS A 76 24.78 24.78 1.65
CA LYS A 76 24.94 23.48 2.33
C LYS A 76 25.21 22.36 1.34
N ALA A 77 24.52 22.34 0.22
CA ALA A 77 24.70 21.37 -0.84
C ALA A 77 26.00 21.53 -1.65
N LYS A 78 26.76 22.65 -1.43
CA LYS A 78 27.92 23.04 -2.23
C LYS A 78 27.62 23.19 -3.73
N GLU A 79 26.39 23.58 -4.04
CA GLU A 79 25.89 23.78 -5.39
C GLU A 79 25.69 25.28 -5.67
N LYS A 80 25.63 25.63 -6.95
CA LYS A 80 25.29 27.00 -7.38
C LYS A 80 23.87 27.02 -7.93
N GLN A 81 23.18 28.14 -7.63
CA GLN A 81 21.87 28.37 -8.26
C GLN A 81 22.07 28.61 -9.76
N ASP A 82 21.46 27.73 -10.57
CA ASP A 82 21.49 27.85 -12.03
C ASP A 82 20.10 27.49 -12.54
N THR A 83 19.38 28.47 -13.09
CA THR A 83 18.03 28.32 -13.61
C THR A 83 17.96 27.55 -14.93
N HIS A 84 19.11 27.33 -15.60
CA HIS A 84 19.18 26.51 -16.81
C HIS A 84 19.30 25.00 -16.52
N LYS A 85 19.60 24.64 -15.27
CA LYS A 85 19.72 23.25 -14.84
C LYS A 85 18.42 22.75 -14.22
N ARG A 86 18.06 21.53 -14.57
CA ARG A 86 16.97 20.82 -13.86
C ARG A 86 17.47 20.43 -12.48
N THR A 87 16.96 21.09 -11.44
CA THR A 87 17.35 20.86 -10.05
C THR A 87 16.24 20.18 -9.27
N LEU A 88 16.53 19.01 -8.68
CA LEU A 88 15.68 18.32 -7.75
C LEU A 88 16.13 18.58 -6.31
N ILE A 89 15.23 19.11 -5.49
CA ILE A 89 15.40 19.25 -4.03
C ILE A 89 14.54 18.18 -3.37
N PHE A 90 15.16 17.31 -2.58
CA PHE A 90 14.49 16.30 -1.81
C PHE A 90 14.60 16.60 -0.31
N ILE A 91 13.46 16.85 0.32
CA ILE A 91 13.32 17.13 1.76
C ILE A 91 12.79 15.87 2.43
N ASP A 92 13.69 15.10 3.04
CA ASP A 92 13.35 13.83 3.69
C ASP A 92 13.05 14.05 5.18
N GLU A 93 12.18 13.19 5.73
CA GLU A 93 11.69 13.21 7.12
C GLU A 93 11.14 14.60 7.52
N ILE A 94 10.36 15.21 6.60
CA ILE A 94 9.84 16.58 6.71
C ILE A 94 9.01 16.83 7.99
N GLN A 95 8.46 15.75 8.62
CA GLN A 95 7.73 15.86 9.88
C GLN A 95 8.58 16.34 11.06
N ASN A 96 9.90 16.27 10.96
CA ASN A 96 10.79 16.72 12.04
C ASN A 96 10.90 18.25 12.14
N GLU A 97 10.58 18.98 11.06
CA GLU A 97 10.55 20.44 11.09
C GLU A 97 9.25 21.00 10.48
N PRO A 98 8.30 21.40 11.32
CA PRO A 98 7.01 21.90 10.88
C PRO A 98 7.03 23.10 9.94
N LYS A 99 8.02 24.01 10.09
CA LYS A 99 8.14 25.15 9.20
C LYS A 99 8.54 24.74 7.78
N ALA A 100 9.25 23.62 7.61
CA ALA A 100 9.59 23.08 6.29
C ALA A 100 8.34 22.74 5.48
N VAL A 101 7.27 22.23 6.13
CA VAL A 101 5.99 21.96 5.46
C VAL A 101 5.37 23.24 4.91
N GLN A 102 5.43 24.35 5.68
CA GLN A 102 4.89 25.64 5.24
C GLN A 102 5.70 26.22 4.08
N THR A 103 6.99 25.94 4.03
CA THR A 103 7.90 26.42 2.97
C THR A 103 7.59 25.83 1.60
N LEU A 104 6.94 24.66 1.52
CA LEU A 104 6.52 24.05 0.26
C LEU A 104 5.65 25.02 -0.58
N ARG A 105 4.84 25.87 0.09
CA ARG A 105 4.07 26.91 -0.59
C ARG A 105 4.98 27.89 -1.36
N TYR A 106 6.07 28.33 -0.73
CA TYR A 106 6.95 29.31 -1.34
C TYR A 106 7.75 28.74 -2.51
N PHE A 107 8.11 27.45 -2.47
CA PHE A 107 8.67 26.77 -3.63
C PHE A 107 7.71 26.82 -4.82
N TYR A 108 6.43 26.52 -4.60
CA TYR A 108 5.42 26.59 -5.66
C TYR A 108 5.21 27.99 -6.20
N GLU A 109 5.09 29.00 -5.32
CA GLU A 109 4.71 30.37 -5.71
C GLU A 109 5.88 31.19 -6.28
N LYS A 110 7.11 30.94 -5.81
CA LYS A 110 8.28 31.76 -6.15
C LYS A 110 9.32 31.06 -7.02
N ARG A 111 9.37 29.72 -6.98
CA ARG A 111 10.40 28.95 -7.71
C ARG A 111 9.79 27.69 -8.36
N PRO A 112 8.84 27.87 -9.29
CA PRO A 112 8.22 26.75 -10.01
C PRO A 112 9.20 26.00 -10.93
N ASP A 113 10.35 26.59 -11.23
CA ASP A 113 11.47 25.97 -11.96
C ASP A 113 12.12 24.82 -11.18
N LEU A 114 12.06 24.83 -9.85
CA LEU A 114 12.63 23.78 -9.01
C LEU A 114 11.68 22.60 -8.89
N TYR A 115 12.24 21.40 -8.92
CA TYR A 115 11.53 20.16 -8.64
C TYR A 115 11.69 19.86 -7.16
N VAL A 116 10.58 19.84 -6.41
CA VAL A 116 10.63 19.64 -4.96
C VAL A 116 9.82 18.42 -4.58
N ILE A 117 10.48 17.46 -3.94
CA ILE A 117 9.83 16.30 -3.33
C ILE A 117 10.08 16.38 -1.83
N ALA A 118 9.01 16.24 -1.05
CA ALA A 118 9.09 16.10 0.39
C ALA A 118 8.61 14.70 0.78
N ALA A 119 9.29 14.02 1.69
CA ALA A 119 8.88 12.71 2.19
C ALA A 119 8.83 12.68 3.71
N GLY A 120 7.97 11.80 4.22
CA GLY A 120 7.89 11.53 5.65
C GLY A 120 6.95 10.36 5.96
N SER A 121 7.28 9.60 6.98
CA SER A 121 6.50 8.42 7.39
C SER A 121 5.39 8.75 8.40
N LEU A 122 5.49 9.90 9.08
CA LEU A 122 4.60 10.30 10.18
C LEU A 122 3.93 11.67 9.94
N LEU A 123 3.68 12.01 8.69
CA LEU A 123 3.12 13.32 8.32
C LEU A 123 1.75 13.59 8.99
N GLU A 124 0.96 12.55 9.26
CA GLU A 124 -0.32 12.66 9.96
C GLU A 124 -0.15 13.10 11.44
N SER A 125 1.00 12.84 12.06
CA SER A 125 1.28 13.29 13.43
C SER A 125 1.43 14.81 13.53
N LEU A 126 1.84 15.47 12.44
CA LEU A 126 1.94 16.93 12.36
C LEU A 126 0.57 17.61 12.32
N MET A 127 -0.43 16.98 11.71
CA MET A 127 -1.78 17.54 11.63
C MET A 127 -2.43 17.73 13.01
N GLY A 128 -1.94 17.00 14.05
CA GLY A 128 -2.35 17.19 15.44
C GLY A 128 -1.70 18.37 16.18
N ARG A 129 -0.68 19.02 15.56
CA ARG A 129 0.14 20.09 16.19
C ARG A 129 -0.11 21.50 15.62
N HIS A 130 -1.29 21.77 15.10
CA HIS A 130 -1.66 23.06 14.47
C HIS A 130 -0.87 23.43 13.20
N ILE A 131 -0.27 22.45 12.53
CA ILE A 131 0.43 22.66 11.27
C ILE A 131 -0.47 22.19 10.15
N SER A 132 -0.78 23.10 9.25
CA SER A 132 -1.58 22.81 8.07
C SER A 132 -0.67 22.71 6.85
N PHE A 133 -0.81 21.66 6.09
CA PHE A 133 -0.25 21.59 4.74
C PHE A 133 -0.83 22.72 3.89
N PRO A 134 -0.04 23.31 2.99
CA PRO A 134 -0.50 24.40 2.13
C PRO A 134 -1.51 23.84 1.10
N VAL A 135 -2.80 23.94 1.45
CA VAL A 135 -3.90 23.43 0.65
C VAL A 135 -3.85 24.00 -0.77
N GLY A 136 -3.93 23.15 -1.78
CA GLY A 136 -3.88 23.53 -3.18
C GLY A 136 -2.48 23.93 -3.69
N ARG A 137 -1.43 23.86 -2.86
CA ARG A 137 -0.04 24.22 -3.21
C ARG A 137 0.91 23.03 -3.23
N VAL A 138 0.42 21.82 -2.92
CA VAL A 138 1.16 20.55 -2.97
C VAL A 138 0.33 19.49 -3.66
N GLU A 139 1.00 18.49 -4.20
CA GLU A 139 0.43 17.23 -4.67
C GLU A 139 0.83 16.10 -3.73
N TYR A 140 0.06 15.02 -3.72
CA TYR A 140 0.33 13.86 -2.88
C TYR A 140 0.52 12.62 -3.73
N MET A 141 1.48 11.80 -3.33
CA MET A 141 1.69 10.47 -3.90
C MET A 141 1.89 9.47 -2.76
N ALA A 142 1.23 8.32 -2.84
CA ALA A 142 1.46 7.21 -1.95
C ALA A 142 2.49 6.24 -2.51
N LEU A 143 3.38 5.75 -1.66
CA LEU A 143 4.29 4.64 -1.96
C LEU A 143 3.97 3.47 -1.03
N HIS A 144 3.66 2.34 -1.63
CA HIS A 144 3.33 1.08 -0.97
C HIS A 144 4.50 0.09 -1.05
N PRO A 145 4.45 -1.05 -0.35
CA PRO A 145 5.37 -2.16 -0.58
C PRO A 145 5.43 -2.56 -2.06
N CYS A 146 6.45 -3.29 -2.44
CA CYS A 146 6.62 -3.78 -3.81
C CYS A 146 5.46 -4.69 -4.21
N THR A 147 5.04 -4.58 -5.48
CA THR A 147 4.10 -5.50 -6.11
C THR A 147 4.82 -6.76 -6.59
N PHE A 148 4.04 -7.77 -7.00
CA PHE A 148 4.59 -8.97 -7.61
C PHE A 148 5.39 -8.67 -8.89
N GLU A 149 4.93 -7.72 -9.72
CA GLU A 149 5.70 -7.24 -10.87
C GLU A 149 7.09 -6.75 -10.45
N GLU A 150 7.17 -5.93 -9.41
CA GLU A 150 8.42 -5.38 -8.88
C GLU A 150 9.30 -6.47 -8.24
N PHE A 151 8.70 -7.49 -7.62
CA PHE A 151 9.40 -8.67 -7.12
C PHE A 151 10.06 -9.45 -8.27
N LEU A 152 9.34 -9.68 -9.38
CA LEU A 152 9.91 -10.32 -10.57
C LEU A 152 11.08 -9.53 -11.16
N MET A 153 10.94 -8.20 -11.24
CA MET A 153 12.04 -7.32 -11.68
C MET A 153 13.26 -7.43 -10.75
N ALA A 154 13.05 -7.50 -9.43
CA ALA A 154 14.12 -7.67 -8.46
C ALA A 154 14.85 -9.02 -8.63
N MET A 155 14.11 -10.06 -9.04
CA MET A 155 14.65 -11.39 -9.35
C MET A 155 15.35 -11.47 -10.72
N GLY A 156 15.41 -10.37 -11.49
CA GLY A 156 16.00 -10.36 -12.83
C GLY A 156 15.12 -11.03 -13.90
N MET A 157 13.80 -11.09 -13.69
CA MET A 157 12.83 -11.73 -14.57
C MET A 157 11.98 -10.67 -15.31
N GLU A 158 12.63 -9.70 -15.96
CA GLU A 158 11.95 -8.55 -16.59
C GLU A 158 10.95 -8.97 -17.65
N ASP A 159 11.25 -9.98 -18.48
CA ASP A 159 10.33 -10.46 -19.53
C ASP A 159 9.06 -11.07 -18.95
N LEU A 160 9.19 -11.78 -17.83
CA LEU A 160 8.03 -12.34 -17.13
C LEU A 160 7.23 -11.23 -16.44
N ALA A 161 7.89 -10.25 -15.82
CA ALA A 161 7.25 -9.09 -15.23
C ALA A 161 6.43 -8.31 -16.28
N GLU A 162 7.00 -8.10 -17.48
CA GLU A 162 6.30 -7.47 -18.60
C GLU A 162 5.09 -8.31 -19.07
N SER A 163 5.25 -9.64 -19.14
CA SER A 163 4.15 -10.55 -19.49
C SER A 163 3.02 -10.54 -18.46
N VAL A 164 3.36 -10.42 -17.16
CA VAL A 164 2.37 -10.25 -16.07
C VAL A 164 1.67 -8.91 -16.22
N ALA A 165 2.41 -7.82 -16.42
CA ALA A 165 1.85 -6.48 -16.57
C ALA A 165 0.90 -6.35 -17.77
N LYS A 166 1.17 -7.09 -18.84
CA LYS A 166 0.34 -7.14 -20.06
C LYS A 166 -0.77 -8.20 -20.02
N LEU A 167 -0.92 -8.95 -18.93
CA LEU A 167 -1.87 -10.09 -18.80
C LEU A 167 -1.64 -11.18 -19.86
N GLN A 168 -0.40 -11.39 -20.28
CA GLN A 168 -0.03 -12.24 -21.41
C GLN A 168 0.97 -13.36 -21.02
N VAL A 169 0.90 -13.83 -19.77
CA VAL A 169 1.72 -14.98 -19.35
C VAL A 169 1.31 -16.21 -20.17
N PRO A 170 2.23 -16.86 -20.90
CA PRO A 170 1.95 -18.08 -21.64
C PRO A 170 1.38 -19.18 -20.73
N GLN A 171 0.42 -19.97 -21.22
CA GLN A 171 -0.18 -21.04 -20.41
C GLN A 171 0.86 -22.05 -19.93
N SER A 172 1.92 -22.29 -20.70
CA SER A 172 3.03 -23.14 -20.30
C SER A 172 3.83 -22.63 -19.10
N LEU A 173 3.77 -21.32 -18.81
CA LEU A 173 4.43 -20.69 -17.68
C LEU A 173 3.48 -20.43 -16.50
N HIS A 174 2.21 -20.78 -16.62
CA HIS A 174 1.21 -20.51 -15.57
C HIS A 174 1.62 -21.07 -14.21
N THR A 175 1.93 -22.37 -14.13
CA THR A 175 2.33 -23.03 -12.87
C THR A 175 3.61 -22.41 -12.29
N TYR A 176 4.60 -22.16 -13.15
CA TYR A 176 5.85 -21.52 -12.73
C TYR A 176 5.63 -20.12 -12.16
N THR A 177 4.80 -19.32 -12.84
CA THR A 177 4.46 -17.94 -12.37
C THR A 177 3.68 -17.98 -11.05
N LEU A 178 2.79 -18.96 -10.91
CA LEU A 178 2.05 -19.17 -9.66
C LEU A 178 2.98 -19.55 -8.50
N ASP A 179 4.00 -20.39 -8.75
CA ASP A 179 5.00 -20.76 -7.74
C ASP A 179 5.88 -19.55 -7.34
N LEU A 180 6.20 -18.67 -8.29
CA LEU A 180 6.87 -17.41 -7.97
C LEU A 180 5.97 -16.48 -7.14
N PHE A 181 4.66 -16.43 -7.43
CA PHE A 181 3.71 -15.67 -6.64
C PHE A 181 3.59 -16.22 -5.20
N LYS A 182 3.64 -17.54 -5.01
CA LYS A 182 3.73 -18.17 -3.68
C LYS A 182 4.97 -17.72 -2.92
N LYS A 183 6.14 -17.68 -3.59
CA LYS A 183 7.37 -17.15 -2.98
C LYS A 183 7.23 -15.69 -2.59
N PHE A 184 6.62 -14.86 -3.45
CA PHE A 184 6.33 -13.47 -3.14
C PHE A 184 5.44 -13.32 -1.90
N MET A 185 4.44 -14.18 -1.71
CA MET A 185 3.60 -14.15 -0.49
C MET A 185 4.41 -14.36 0.78
N ILE A 186 5.44 -15.22 0.74
CA ILE A 186 6.32 -15.49 1.89
C ILE A 186 7.30 -14.33 2.13
N VAL A 187 7.87 -13.79 1.05
CA VAL A 187 8.85 -12.70 1.09
C VAL A 187 8.17 -11.36 1.42
N GLY A 188 6.94 -11.17 0.94
CA GLY A 188 6.26 -9.88 0.99
C GLY A 188 6.82 -8.88 -0.03
N GLY A 189 6.36 -7.63 0.12
CA GLY A 189 6.75 -6.52 -0.76
C GLY A 189 7.67 -5.49 -0.09
N LEU A 190 8.13 -5.69 1.15
CA LEU A 190 9.07 -4.76 1.76
C LEU A 190 10.40 -4.78 1.02
N PRO A 191 10.90 -3.61 0.51
CA PRO A 191 12.04 -3.58 -0.42
C PRO A 191 13.29 -4.27 0.09
N GLU A 192 13.56 -4.21 1.40
CA GLU A 192 14.72 -4.87 2.01
C GLU A 192 14.56 -6.40 1.97
N ALA A 193 13.37 -6.92 2.27
CA ALA A 193 13.08 -8.35 2.19
C ALA A 193 13.17 -8.84 0.74
N VAL A 194 12.57 -8.10 -0.20
CA VAL A 194 12.64 -8.42 -1.65
C VAL A 194 14.08 -8.42 -2.14
N ALA A 195 14.88 -7.41 -1.80
CA ALA A 195 16.29 -7.33 -2.21
C ALA A 195 17.15 -8.46 -1.61
N ASN A 196 16.93 -8.76 -0.33
CA ASN A 196 17.64 -9.84 0.36
C ASN A 196 17.31 -11.19 -0.28
N TYR A 197 16.03 -11.48 -0.53
CA TYR A 197 15.61 -12.71 -1.18
C TYR A 197 16.11 -12.80 -2.62
N ALA A 198 16.02 -11.72 -3.39
CA ALA A 198 16.53 -11.70 -4.76
C ALA A 198 18.02 -12.03 -4.86
N GLN A 199 18.80 -11.59 -3.88
CA GLN A 199 20.26 -11.84 -3.85
C GLN A 199 20.62 -13.25 -3.37
N HIS A 200 19.91 -13.79 -2.38
CA HIS A 200 20.32 -15.01 -1.67
C HIS A 200 19.42 -16.21 -1.89
N GLN A 201 18.16 -15.99 -2.31
CA GLN A 201 17.11 -17.00 -2.48
C GLN A 201 16.93 -17.90 -1.23
N ASP A 202 17.06 -17.28 -0.06
CA ASP A 202 17.05 -17.94 1.24
C ASP A 202 16.02 -17.27 2.16
N PHE A 203 14.96 -17.99 2.48
CA PHE A 203 13.88 -17.48 3.37
C PHE A 203 14.34 -17.34 4.83
N VAL A 204 15.28 -18.16 5.30
CA VAL A 204 15.76 -18.09 6.68
C VAL A 204 16.44 -16.75 6.97
N ARG A 205 17.11 -16.19 5.99
CA ARG A 205 17.74 -14.86 6.10
C ARG A 205 16.74 -13.73 6.30
N LEU A 206 15.50 -13.89 5.83
CA LEU A 206 14.45 -12.89 6.02
C LEU A 206 14.07 -12.70 7.48
N ASN A 207 14.29 -13.71 8.34
CA ASN A 207 14.02 -13.60 9.77
C ASN A 207 14.77 -12.42 10.42
N GLY A 208 16.02 -12.18 10.01
CA GLY A 208 16.79 -11.02 10.48
C GLY A 208 16.20 -9.70 10.02
N VAL A 209 15.76 -9.63 8.76
CA VAL A 209 15.11 -8.45 8.18
C VAL A 209 13.80 -8.14 8.90
N PHE A 210 12.91 -9.13 9.03
CA PHE A 210 11.62 -8.94 9.67
C PHE A 210 11.73 -8.59 11.17
N ASN A 211 12.67 -9.22 11.89
CA ASN A 211 12.94 -8.87 13.29
C ASN A 211 13.39 -7.40 13.44
N SER A 212 14.29 -6.94 12.56
CA SER A 212 14.75 -5.54 12.56
C SER A 212 13.61 -4.57 12.30
N LEU A 213 12.76 -4.88 11.32
CA LEU A 213 11.58 -4.09 10.98
C LEU A 213 10.59 -3.98 12.13
N LEU A 214 10.23 -5.11 12.75
CA LEU A 214 9.30 -5.16 13.89
C LEU A 214 9.84 -4.42 15.10
N SER A 215 11.14 -4.54 15.38
CA SER A 215 11.81 -3.80 16.45
C SER A 215 11.71 -2.30 16.19
N GLY A 216 12.00 -1.85 14.95
CA GLY A 216 11.87 -0.46 14.57
C GLY A 216 10.45 0.09 14.71
N TYR A 217 9.42 -0.69 14.37
CA TYR A 217 8.01 -0.27 14.56
C TYR A 217 7.64 -0.17 16.05
N ARG A 218 8.17 -1.06 16.91
CA ARG A 218 7.95 -1.00 18.36
C ARG A 218 8.66 0.17 19.01
N ASP A 219 9.87 0.49 18.57
CA ASP A 219 10.65 1.63 19.06
C ASP A 219 10.00 2.98 18.68
N ASP A 220 9.31 3.02 17.55
CA ASP A 220 8.62 4.23 17.11
C ASP A 220 7.28 4.50 17.82
N VAL A 221 6.79 3.59 18.67
CA VAL A 221 5.48 3.75 19.35
C VAL A 221 5.40 5.06 20.14
N GLU A 222 6.51 5.51 20.73
CA GLU A 222 6.57 6.78 21.48
C GLU A 222 6.42 8.01 20.56
N LYS A 223 6.77 7.87 19.27
CA LYS A 223 6.53 8.89 18.26
C LYS A 223 5.07 8.92 17.79
N TYR A 224 4.38 7.76 17.83
CA TYR A 224 3.00 7.62 17.38
C TYR A 224 1.98 8.17 18.39
N ALA A 225 2.20 7.93 19.69
CA ALA A 225 1.29 8.31 20.76
C ALA A 225 2.04 8.92 21.96
N SER A 226 1.44 9.96 22.55
CA SER A 226 2.00 10.62 23.73
C SER A 226 1.49 10.06 25.08
N LYS A 227 0.35 9.34 25.06
CA LYS A 227 -0.28 8.83 26.26
C LYS A 227 0.20 7.40 26.53
N PRO A 228 0.73 7.08 27.75
CA PRO A 228 1.25 5.74 28.07
C PRO A 228 0.26 4.61 27.78
N ARG A 229 -1.03 4.80 28.12
CA ARG A 229 -2.06 3.79 27.89
C ARG A 229 -2.30 3.50 26.41
N GLU A 230 -2.21 4.51 25.55
CA GLU A 230 -2.30 4.35 24.10
C GLU A 230 -1.06 3.66 23.55
N GLN A 231 0.14 4.00 24.06
CA GLN A 231 1.39 3.33 23.71
C GLN A 231 1.31 1.83 24.03
N ASP A 232 0.81 1.48 25.24
CA ASP A 232 0.65 0.09 25.63
C ASP A 232 -0.36 -0.67 24.76
N ALA A 233 -1.47 -0.03 24.38
CA ALA A 233 -2.43 -0.61 23.44
C ALA A 233 -1.83 -0.81 22.04
N ILE A 234 -1.01 0.14 21.55
CA ILE A 234 -0.28 0.02 20.28
C ILE A 234 0.73 -1.15 20.34
N ARG A 235 1.54 -1.22 21.41
CA ARG A 235 2.48 -2.34 21.61
C ARG A 235 1.76 -3.69 21.62
N TYR A 236 0.60 -3.75 22.27
CA TYR A 236 -0.23 -4.94 22.29
C TYR A 236 -0.70 -5.34 20.89
N ILE A 237 -1.19 -4.39 20.10
CA ILE A 237 -1.61 -4.64 18.70
C ILE A 237 -0.42 -5.08 17.85
N LEU A 238 0.76 -4.45 17.99
CA LEU A 238 1.98 -4.83 17.27
C LEU A 238 2.52 -6.21 17.68
N ASN A 239 2.16 -6.73 18.84
CA ASN A 239 2.57 -8.07 19.27
C ASN A 239 1.59 -9.16 18.82
N TYR A 240 0.29 -8.88 18.82
CA TYR A 240 -0.74 -9.91 18.68
C TYR A 240 -1.72 -9.68 17.51
N GLY A 241 -1.72 -8.49 16.91
CA GLY A 241 -2.70 -8.12 15.90
C GLY A 241 -2.49 -8.76 14.53
N TRP A 242 -1.30 -9.26 14.25
CA TRP A 242 -0.94 -9.83 12.94
C TRP A 242 -1.74 -11.09 12.60
N THR A 243 -2.10 -11.89 13.60
CA THR A 243 -2.92 -13.10 13.43
C THR A 243 -4.36 -12.82 13.01
N PHE A 244 -4.78 -11.56 13.02
CA PHE A 244 -6.09 -11.10 12.54
C PHE A 244 -6.02 -10.48 11.14
N ALA A 245 -4.92 -10.63 10.42
CA ALA A 245 -4.79 -10.17 9.05
C ALA A 245 -5.86 -10.81 8.16
N GLY A 246 -6.56 -9.99 7.35
CA GLY A 246 -7.68 -10.45 6.52
C GLY A 246 -9.02 -10.58 7.25
N HIS A 247 -9.03 -10.65 8.59
CA HIS A 247 -10.25 -10.86 9.36
C HIS A 247 -10.96 -9.56 9.75
N ARG A 248 -12.28 -9.67 9.96
CA ARG A 248 -13.08 -8.61 10.56
C ARG A 248 -12.88 -8.57 12.07
N ILE A 249 -12.49 -7.42 12.59
CA ILE A 249 -12.18 -7.24 14.02
C ILE A 249 -13.26 -6.49 14.77
N GLN A 250 -13.44 -6.85 16.04
CA GLN A 250 -14.30 -6.12 17.00
C GLN A 250 -13.41 -5.52 18.09
N PHE A 251 -13.32 -4.20 18.18
CA PHE A 251 -12.46 -3.53 19.16
C PHE A 251 -12.75 -3.94 20.62
N ALA A 252 -14.04 -4.19 20.94
CA ALA A 252 -14.45 -4.62 22.26
C ALA A 252 -14.02 -6.06 22.63
N LYS A 253 -13.76 -6.88 21.61
CA LYS A 253 -13.40 -8.30 21.76
C LYS A 253 -12.00 -8.59 21.20
N PHE A 254 -11.25 -7.53 20.89
CA PHE A 254 -9.93 -7.68 20.32
C PHE A 254 -8.99 -8.26 21.38
N THR A 255 -8.80 -9.55 21.28
CA THR A 255 -8.07 -10.39 22.24
C THR A 255 -8.63 -10.29 23.67
N SER A 256 -8.11 -11.07 24.59
CA SER A 256 -8.45 -11.03 26.04
C SER A 256 -7.71 -9.89 26.77
N SER A 257 -7.57 -8.72 26.14
CA SER A 257 -6.84 -7.59 26.72
C SER A 257 -7.63 -6.90 27.84
N SER A 258 -6.91 -6.32 28.80
CA SER A 258 -7.48 -5.45 29.83
C SER A 258 -7.85 -4.04 29.34
N PHE A 259 -7.62 -3.75 28.04
CA PHE A 259 -7.90 -2.46 27.44
C PHE A 259 -9.39 -2.25 27.18
N LYS A 260 -9.86 -1.03 27.35
CA LYS A 260 -11.21 -0.65 26.93
C LYS A 260 -11.29 -0.58 25.40
N SER A 261 -12.47 -0.85 24.84
CA SER A 261 -12.73 -0.78 23.39
C SER A 261 -12.27 0.54 22.75
N ALA A 262 -12.43 1.66 23.49
CA ALA A 262 -12.00 2.97 23.03
C ALA A 262 -10.45 3.07 22.92
N ASP A 263 -9.72 2.50 23.85
CA ASP A 263 -8.24 2.49 23.84
C ASP A 263 -7.74 1.70 22.63
N VAL A 264 -8.32 0.52 22.40
CA VAL A 264 -8.01 -0.35 21.25
C VAL A 264 -8.35 0.35 19.93
N SER A 265 -9.54 0.94 19.82
CA SER A 265 -9.96 1.68 18.61
C SER A 265 -9.02 2.85 18.29
N ASN A 266 -8.61 3.63 19.30
CA ASN A 266 -7.69 4.75 19.12
C ASN A 266 -6.31 4.25 18.69
N ALA A 267 -5.79 3.19 19.30
CA ALA A 267 -4.52 2.60 18.94
C ALA A 267 -4.49 2.09 17.48
N PHE A 268 -5.55 1.41 17.03
CA PHE A 268 -5.70 1.03 15.63
C PHE A 268 -5.73 2.22 14.68
N ARG A 269 -6.49 3.28 15.01
CA ARG A 269 -6.54 4.50 14.19
C ARG A 269 -5.20 5.23 14.15
N THR A 270 -4.43 5.18 15.23
CA THR A 270 -3.07 5.73 15.27
C THR A 270 -2.14 4.93 14.37
N LEU A 271 -2.19 3.60 14.40
CA LEU A 271 -1.42 2.75 13.49
C LEU A 271 -1.85 2.90 12.02
N GLU A 272 -3.15 3.07 11.75
CA GLU A 272 -3.65 3.35 10.40
C GLU A 272 -3.04 4.64 9.83
N LYS A 273 -2.88 5.68 10.64
CA LYS A 273 -2.21 6.94 10.22
C LYS A 273 -0.73 6.74 9.88
N THR A 274 -0.07 5.75 10.47
CA THR A 274 1.33 5.41 10.12
C THR A 274 1.43 4.55 8.86
N LEU A 275 0.29 4.17 8.27
CA LEU A 275 0.17 3.29 7.10
C LEU A 275 0.69 1.86 7.34
N LEU A 276 0.86 1.44 8.60
CA LEU A 276 1.22 0.06 8.95
C LEU A 276 0.05 -0.91 8.79
N LEU A 277 -1.16 -0.40 8.86
CA LEU A 277 -2.39 -1.17 8.65
C LEU A 277 -3.49 -0.30 8.06
N GLU A 278 -4.54 -0.93 7.57
CA GLU A 278 -5.77 -0.30 7.13
C GLU A 278 -6.98 -0.98 7.77
N LEU A 279 -7.93 -0.17 8.23
CA LEU A 279 -9.24 -0.60 8.68
C LEU A 279 -10.23 -0.40 7.54
N VAL A 280 -10.56 -1.49 6.85
CA VAL A 280 -11.50 -1.46 5.73
C VAL A 280 -12.91 -1.73 6.25
N TYR A 281 -13.80 -0.72 6.16
CA TYR A 281 -15.20 -0.86 6.55
C TYR A 281 -16.04 -1.37 5.38
N PRO A 282 -17.01 -2.27 5.64
CA PRO A 282 -17.81 -2.87 4.58
C PRO A 282 -18.78 -1.88 3.94
N GLN A 283 -19.05 -2.12 2.66
CA GLN A 283 -20.22 -1.59 1.96
C GLN A 283 -21.40 -2.53 2.19
N THR A 284 -22.59 -1.99 2.33
CA THR A 284 -23.83 -2.77 2.51
C THR A 284 -24.77 -2.70 1.30
N THR A 285 -24.41 -1.86 0.33
CA THR A 285 -25.15 -1.72 -0.93
C THR A 285 -24.32 -2.27 -2.09
N ALA A 286 -24.98 -2.86 -3.08
CA ALA A 286 -24.36 -3.36 -4.31
C ALA A 286 -24.40 -2.32 -5.45
N SER A 287 -24.55 -1.04 -5.14
CA SER A 287 -24.68 0.07 -6.09
C SER A 287 -24.15 1.37 -5.53
N PHE A 288 -23.93 2.36 -6.42
CA PHE A 288 -23.58 3.72 -6.00
C PHE A 288 -24.77 4.47 -5.34
N PRO A 289 -24.53 5.42 -4.40
CA PRO A 289 -23.21 5.83 -3.91
C PRO A 289 -22.57 4.80 -2.98
N ILE A 290 -21.24 4.73 -2.98
CA ILE A 290 -20.45 3.83 -2.13
C ILE A 290 -20.25 4.53 -0.78
N LEU A 291 -20.81 3.98 0.29
CA LEU A 291 -20.67 4.50 1.64
C LEU A 291 -20.28 3.37 2.60
N PRO A 292 -19.13 3.45 3.26
CA PRO A 292 -18.74 2.46 4.25
C PRO A 292 -19.62 2.53 5.50
N ASP A 293 -20.11 1.38 5.97
CA ASP A 293 -20.85 1.29 7.22
C ASP A 293 -19.89 1.21 8.42
N LEU A 294 -19.62 2.37 9.03
CA LEU A 294 -18.72 2.50 10.19
C LEU A 294 -19.24 1.83 11.48
N LYS A 295 -20.50 1.37 11.50
CA LYS A 295 -21.08 0.64 12.64
C LYS A 295 -20.73 -0.85 12.61
N LYS A 296 -20.35 -1.35 11.44
CA LYS A 296 -19.94 -2.75 11.26
C LYS A 296 -18.45 -2.91 11.56
N SER A 297 -18.06 -4.14 11.89
CA SER A 297 -16.66 -4.51 12.14
C SER A 297 -15.82 -4.36 10.89
N PRO A 298 -14.70 -3.60 10.93
CA PRO A 298 -13.81 -3.47 9.79
C PRO A 298 -12.97 -4.73 9.59
N LYS A 299 -12.54 -4.98 8.36
CA LYS A 299 -11.49 -5.95 8.01
C LYS A 299 -10.13 -5.31 8.32
N LEU A 300 -9.24 -6.06 8.99
CA LEU A 300 -7.88 -5.60 9.31
C LEU A 300 -6.92 -6.07 8.21
N LEU A 301 -6.29 -5.13 7.53
CA LEU A 301 -5.26 -5.41 6.55
C LEU A 301 -3.95 -4.77 7.00
N TRP A 302 -2.89 -5.57 7.08
CA TRP A 302 -1.55 -5.08 7.41
C TRP A 302 -0.80 -4.64 6.16
N LEU A 303 0.27 -3.89 6.36
CA LEU A 303 1.11 -3.32 5.32
C LEU A 303 1.67 -4.36 4.35
N ASP A 304 2.07 -5.52 4.87
CA ASP A 304 2.89 -6.48 4.12
C ASP A 304 2.59 -7.93 4.51
N THR A 305 2.38 -8.79 3.50
CA THR A 305 2.03 -10.19 3.68
C THR A 305 3.19 -11.03 4.23
N GLY A 306 4.42 -10.73 3.81
CA GLY A 306 5.61 -11.44 4.32
C GLY A 306 5.80 -11.23 5.83
N LEU A 307 5.58 -9.99 6.27
CA LEU A 307 5.64 -9.64 7.68
C LEU A 307 4.52 -10.31 8.49
N VAL A 308 3.30 -10.40 7.92
CA VAL A 308 2.17 -11.14 8.52
C VAL A 308 2.53 -12.60 8.70
N ASN A 309 3.02 -13.26 7.67
CA ASN A 309 3.38 -14.68 7.69
C ASN A 309 4.51 -14.95 8.71
N TYR A 310 5.48 -14.04 8.78
CA TYR A 310 6.58 -14.16 9.74
C TYR A 310 6.09 -14.12 11.19
N VAL A 311 5.28 -13.10 11.54
CA VAL A 311 4.79 -12.96 12.92
C VAL A 311 3.77 -14.03 13.29
N ALA A 312 2.98 -14.51 12.34
CA ALA A 312 2.05 -15.62 12.56
C ALA A 312 2.75 -17.00 12.67
N GLY A 313 4.08 -17.06 12.43
CA GLY A 313 4.82 -18.33 12.45
C GLY A 313 4.50 -19.26 11.30
N MET A 314 3.90 -18.75 10.22
CA MET A 314 3.42 -19.56 9.09
C MET A 314 4.49 -19.81 8.00
N GLN A 315 5.66 -19.20 8.12
CA GLN A 315 6.72 -19.32 7.09
C GLN A 315 7.22 -20.74 6.92
N GLU A 316 7.43 -21.47 8.01
CA GLU A 316 7.91 -22.87 7.97
C GLU A 316 6.86 -23.78 7.33
N ASP A 317 5.59 -23.62 7.71
CA ASP A 317 4.49 -24.40 7.14
C ASP A 317 4.36 -24.14 5.63
N LEU A 318 4.51 -22.91 5.19
CA LEU A 318 4.50 -22.52 3.77
C LEU A 318 5.69 -23.09 2.98
N LEU A 319 6.81 -23.38 3.62
CA LEU A 319 8.01 -23.93 3.00
C LEU A 319 8.00 -25.46 2.91
N PHE A 320 7.44 -26.15 3.90
CA PHE A 320 7.64 -27.59 4.08
C PHE A 320 6.41 -28.45 3.78
N SER A 321 5.23 -27.87 3.57
CA SER A 321 4.07 -28.69 3.23
C SER A 321 4.07 -29.15 1.79
N ALA A 322 3.90 -30.46 1.62
CA ALA A 322 3.76 -31.11 0.31
C ALA A 322 2.44 -30.76 -0.41
N ASP A 323 1.42 -30.31 0.37
CA ASP A 323 0.09 -29.95 -0.12
C ASP A 323 -0.09 -28.42 -0.03
N SER A 324 0.46 -27.75 -1.04
CA SER A 324 0.45 -26.27 -1.11
C SER A 324 -0.95 -25.65 -1.15
N ASP A 325 -1.99 -26.43 -1.45
CA ASP A 325 -3.37 -25.95 -1.56
C ASP A 325 -4.07 -25.81 -0.20
N GLU A 326 -3.71 -26.60 0.81
CA GLU A 326 -4.23 -26.44 2.17
C GLU A 326 -3.62 -25.25 2.92
N LEU A 327 -2.40 -24.86 2.58
CA LEU A 327 -1.68 -23.75 3.21
C LEU A 327 -2.03 -22.37 2.66
N TRP A 328 -2.71 -22.34 1.54
CA TRP A 328 -3.30 -21.12 1.05
C TRP A 328 -4.60 -20.85 1.82
N ASN A 329 -4.48 -20.68 3.14
CA ASN A 329 -5.62 -20.19 3.90
C ASN A 329 -6.18 -19.00 3.18
N GLY A 330 -7.48 -18.99 2.94
CA GLY A 330 -8.17 -17.94 2.20
C GLY A 330 -7.75 -16.54 2.65
N ASP A 331 -7.50 -16.39 3.96
CA ASP A 331 -7.09 -15.13 4.60
C ASP A 331 -5.75 -14.56 4.09
N ILE A 332 -4.74 -15.43 3.85
CA ILE A 332 -3.44 -14.99 3.33
C ILE A 332 -3.53 -14.65 1.83
N ALA A 333 -4.31 -15.42 1.07
CA ALA A 333 -4.57 -15.11 -0.32
C ALA A 333 -5.34 -13.80 -0.47
N GLU A 334 -6.36 -13.56 0.37
CA GLU A 334 -7.04 -12.26 0.42
C GLU A 334 -6.06 -11.14 0.80
N HIS A 335 -5.19 -11.37 1.77
CA HIS A 335 -4.26 -10.34 2.23
C HIS A 335 -3.25 -9.95 1.15
N VAL A 336 -2.68 -10.89 0.39
CA VAL A 336 -1.76 -10.55 -0.72
C VAL A 336 -2.50 -9.87 -1.86
N VAL A 337 -3.72 -10.30 -2.18
CA VAL A 337 -4.56 -9.60 -3.17
C VAL A 337 -4.82 -8.16 -2.72
N ALA A 338 -5.15 -7.96 -1.45
CA ALA A 338 -5.31 -6.62 -0.89
C ALA A 338 -4.03 -5.76 -1.03
N GLN A 339 -2.86 -6.34 -0.80
CA GLN A 339 -1.57 -5.68 -0.99
C GLN A 339 -1.34 -5.32 -2.45
N GLU A 340 -1.60 -6.23 -3.39
CA GLU A 340 -1.48 -5.98 -4.83
C GLU A 340 -2.43 -4.87 -5.31
N LEU A 341 -3.70 -4.90 -4.90
CA LEU A 341 -4.68 -3.87 -5.25
C LEU A 341 -4.27 -2.47 -4.75
N LEU A 342 -3.60 -2.39 -3.59
CA LEU A 342 -3.09 -1.13 -3.06
C LEU A 342 -1.77 -0.72 -3.72
N GLY A 343 -0.90 -1.69 -4.03
CA GLY A 343 0.45 -1.45 -4.55
C GLY A 343 0.47 -0.75 -5.92
N VAL A 344 -0.58 -0.88 -6.71
CA VAL A 344 -0.68 -0.26 -8.04
C VAL A 344 -1.31 1.13 -8.04
N THR A 345 -1.88 1.59 -6.92
CA THR A 345 -2.36 2.96 -6.79
C THR A 345 -1.29 3.87 -6.18
N VAL A 346 -1.26 5.11 -6.63
CA VAL A 346 -0.44 6.16 -6.04
C VAL A 346 -1.30 7.26 -5.40
N ASN A 347 -2.61 7.10 -5.46
CA ASN A 347 -3.55 8.06 -4.90
C ASN A 347 -3.57 7.93 -3.38
N PHE A 348 -3.10 8.96 -2.70
CA PHE A 348 -3.16 8.99 -1.25
C PHE A 348 -4.61 9.08 -0.77
N GLY A 349 -4.98 8.19 0.17
CA GLY A 349 -6.34 8.13 0.74
C GLY A 349 -7.30 7.21 -0.02
N GLU A 350 -6.88 6.60 -1.12
CA GLU A 350 -7.65 5.53 -1.73
C GLU A 350 -7.68 4.30 -0.82
N LYS A 351 -8.87 3.82 -0.53
CA LYS A 351 -9.10 2.67 0.35
C LYS A 351 -9.66 1.50 -0.42
N ARG A 352 -9.26 0.30 0.00
CA ARG A 352 -9.89 -0.94 -0.45
C ARG A 352 -11.33 -1.00 0.04
N MET A 353 -12.16 -1.75 -0.64
CA MET A 353 -13.58 -1.89 -0.34
C MET A 353 -13.95 -3.36 -0.36
N PHE A 354 -14.90 -3.75 0.47
CA PHE A 354 -15.53 -5.06 0.44
C PHE A 354 -17.03 -4.94 0.75
N TRP A 355 -17.80 -5.98 0.46
CA TRP A 355 -19.24 -5.95 0.66
C TRP A 355 -19.70 -6.98 1.67
N VAL A 356 -20.69 -6.61 2.46
CA VAL A 356 -21.45 -7.52 3.32
C VAL A 356 -22.93 -7.32 3.10
N ARG A 357 -23.67 -8.41 3.04
CA ARG A 357 -25.13 -8.33 2.93
C ARG A 357 -25.74 -7.77 4.20
N ASP A 358 -26.56 -6.74 4.07
CA ASP A 358 -27.28 -6.15 5.20
C ASP A 358 -28.65 -6.84 5.38
N ALA A 359 -28.63 -8.12 5.75
CA ALA A 359 -29.81 -8.90 6.04
C ALA A 359 -29.64 -9.63 7.38
N LYS A 360 -30.73 -9.76 8.12
CA LYS A 360 -30.75 -10.44 9.43
C LYS A 360 -30.22 -11.88 9.26
N ASN A 361 -29.21 -12.24 10.06
CA ASN A 361 -28.53 -13.53 10.02
C ASN A 361 -27.77 -13.85 8.72
N SER A 362 -27.53 -12.89 7.84
CA SER A 362 -26.65 -13.10 6.68
C SER A 362 -25.19 -12.98 7.09
N GLN A 363 -24.38 -13.93 6.62
CA GLN A 363 -22.92 -13.92 6.72
C GLN A 363 -22.27 -13.75 5.34
N ALA A 364 -23.07 -13.36 4.33
CA ALA A 364 -22.53 -13.18 2.99
C ALA A 364 -21.57 -11.98 2.93
N GLU A 365 -20.37 -12.25 2.45
CA GLU A 365 -19.29 -11.29 2.28
C GLU A 365 -18.63 -11.53 0.92
N VAL A 366 -18.37 -10.47 0.16
CA VAL A 366 -17.53 -10.46 -1.04
C VAL A 366 -16.20 -9.83 -0.65
N ASP A 367 -15.12 -10.50 -0.96
CA ASP A 367 -13.78 -10.21 -0.43
C ASP A 367 -13.29 -8.80 -0.75
N PHE A 368 -13.48 -8.34 -2.01
CA PHE A 368 -13.21 -6.96 -2.42
C PHE A 368 -14.25 -6.42 -3.42
N LEU A 369 -14.31 -5.10 -3.48
CA LEU A 369 -14.99 -4.36 -4.54
C LEU A 369 -13.97 -3.46 -5.24
N ILE A 370 -14.01 -3.41 -6.56
CA ILE A 370 -13.25 -2.43 -7.34
C ILE A 370 -14.19 -1.49 -8.07
N ARG A 371 -13.91 -0.18 -7.96
CA ARG A 371 -14.59 0.83 -8.76
C ARG A 371 -13.85 1.01 -10.07
N TYR A 372 -14.57 0.86 -11.18
CA TYR A 372 -14.04 1.14 -12.51
C TYR A 372 -15.06 1.95 -13.30
N LYS A 373 -14.74 3.19 -13.64
CA LYS A 373 -15.67 4.17 -14.27
C LYS A 373 -16.98 4.27 -13.45
N SER A 374 -18.12 3.90 -14.02
CA SER A 374 -19.44 3.85 -13.38
C SER A 374 -19.80 2.48 -12.81
N HIS A 375 -18.89 1.51 -12.83
CA HIS A 375 -19.09 0.14 -12.39
C HIS A 375 -18.54 -0.11 -10.99
N LEU A 376 -19.23 -0.95 -10.23
CA LEU A 376 -18.81 -1.46 -8.93
C LEU A 376 -18.72 -2.97 -9.00
N LEU A 377 -17.52 -3.48 -9.26
CA LEU A 377 -17.30 -4.88 -9.60
C LEU A 377 -16.86 -5.68 -8.37
N PRO A 378 -17.51 -6.82 -8.09
CA PRO A 378 -17.12 -7.70 -7.00
C PRO A 378 -15.91 -8.55 -7.40
N ILE A 379 -15.02 -8.77 -6.43
CA ILE A 379 -13.87 -9.65 -6.53
C ILE A 379 -13.96 -10.68 -5.41
N GLU A 380 -13.94 -11.94 -5.79
CA GLU A 380 -13.87 -13.08 -4.86
C GLU A 380 -12.49 -13.75 -5.00
N VAL A 381 -11.83 -14.02 -3.89
CA VAL A 381 -10.52 -14.69 -3.86
C VAL A 381 -10.71 -16.13 -3.45
N LYS A 382 -10.26 -17.07 -4.29
CA LYS A 382 -10.40 -18.50 -4.03
C LYS A 382 -9.17 -19.28 -4.47
N THR A 383 -8.60 -20.04 -3.57
CA THR A 383 -7.40 -20.83 -3.84
C THR A 383 -7.74 -22.23 -4.40
N GLY A 384 -8.94 -22.73 -4.15
CA GLY A 384 -9.39 -24.04 -4.62
C GLY A 384 -10.33 -24.01 -5.84
N SER A 385 -10.34 -25.08 -6.62
CA SER A 385 -11.18 -25.21 -7.83
C SER A 385 -12.69 -25.36 -7.53
N ASN A 386 -13.04 -25.95 -6.39
CA ASN A 386 -14.43 -26.34 -6.02
C ASN A 386 -15.10 -25.38 -5.03
N SER A 387 -14.62 -24.19 -4.84
CA SER A 387 -15.16 -23.25 -3.87
C SER A 387 -16.49 -22.65 -4.33
N LYS A 388 -17.49 -22.69 -3.45
CA LYS A 388 -18.83 -22.15 -3.72
C LYS A 388 -18.79 -20.61 -3.69
N LEU A 389 -19.27 -19.96 -4.75
CA LEU A 389 -19.31 -18.50 -4.90
C LEU A 389 -20.66 -17.91 -4.43
N LYS A 390 -21.22 -18.42 -3.31
CA LYS A 390 -22.55 -18.03 -2.84
C LYS A 390 -22.69 -16.55 -2.58
N SER A 391 -21.69 -15.94 -1.92
CA SER A 391 -21.70 -14.51 -1.60
C SER A 391 -21.62 -13.65 -2.85
N LEU A 392 -20.77 -14.03 -3.80
CA LEU A 392 -20.65 -13.37 -5.10
C LEU A 392 -21.98 -13.41 -5.87
N HIS A 393 -22.65 -14.58 -5.91
CA HIS A 393 -23.96 -14.70 -6.54
C HIS A 393 -24.99 -13.79 -5.86
N LEU A 394 -25.02 -13.73 -4.53
CA LEU A 394 -25.94 -12.85 -3.79
C LEU A 394 -25.69 -11.37 -4.10
N PHE A 395 -24.42 -10.96 -4.19
CA PHE A 395 -24.08 -9.60 -4.63
C PHE A 395 -24.60 -9.34 -6.05
N MET A 396 -24.36 -10.26 -6.97
CA MET A 396 -24.79 -10.11 -8.36
C MET A 396 -26.33 -10.10 -8.52
N GLU A 397 -27.09 -10.78 -7.66
CA GLU A 397 -28.55 -10.69 -7.62
C GLU A 397 -29.04 -9.29 -7.17
N GLU A 398 -28.34 -8.65 -6.24
CA GLU A 398 -28.66 -7.31 -5.73
C GLU A 398 -28.10 -6.20 -6.62
N SER A 399 -27.13 -6.51 -7.48
CA SER A 399 -26.42 -5.57 -8.35
C SER A 399 -26.99 -5.53 -9.76
N LYS A 400 -26.83 -4.38 -10.43
CA LYS A 400 -27.07 -4.21 -11.88
C LYS A 400 -25.86 -4.58 -12.74
N GLU A 401 -24.74 -4.92 -12.11
CA GLU A 401 -23.52 -5.25 -12.82
C GLU A 401 -23.66 -6.54 -13.61
N LYS A 402 -22.93 -6.62 -14.73
CA LYS A 402 -22.92 -7.78 -15.63
C LYS A 402 -21.57 -8.50 -15.63
N VAL A 403 -20.65 -8.07 -14.79
CA VAL A 403 -19.30 -8.64 -14.66
C VAL A 403 -18.98 -8.87 -13.20
N ALA A 404 -18.41 -10.04 -12.93
CA ALA A 404 -17.83 -10.39 -11.64
C ALA A 404 -16.43 -10.97 -11.85
N LEU A 405 -15.56 -10.82 -10.88
CA LEU A 405 -14.17 -11.28 -10.93
C LEU A 405 -13.94 -12.33 -9.86
N ARG A 406 -13.25 -13.40 -10.23
CA ARG A 406 -12.69 -14.39 -9.31
C ARG A 406 -11.19 -14.44 -9.50
N LEU A 407 -10.44 -14.16 -8.45
CA LEU A 407 -9.01 -14.40 -8.40
C LEU A 407 -8.73 -15.80 -7.86
N TRP A 408 -7.98 -16.62 -8.61
CA TRP A 408 -7.81 -18.03 -8.29
C TRP A 408 -6.47 -18.62 -8.80
N ASN A 409 -6.20 -19.87 -8.40
CA ASN A 409 -4.95 -20.55 -8.78
C ASN A 409 -4.96 -21.14 -10.20
N GLY A 410 -6.10 -21.17 -10.86
CA GLY A 410 -6.20 -21.74 -12.21
C GLY A 410 -5.92 -20.72 -13.32
N PRO A 411 -5.99 -21.17 -14.57
CA PRO A 411 -5.76 -20.33 -15.74
C PRO A 411 -6.88 -19.29 -15.93
N MET A 412 -6.64 -18.30 -16.79
CA MET A 412 -7.64 -17.30 -17.14
C MET A 412 -8.75 -17.93 -17.98
N THR A 413 -10.00 -17.84 -17.47
CA THR A 413 -11.21 -18.35 -18.14
C THR A 413 -12.38 -17.39 -17.90
N SER A 414 -13.50 -17.61 -18.60
CA SER A 414 -14.73 -16.88 -18.34
C SER A 414 -15.95 -17.81 -18.47
N ASP A 415 -16.93 -17.59 -17.59
CA ASP A 415 -18.17 -18.33 -17.55
C ASP A 415 -19.36 -17.37 -17.59
N VAL A 416 -20.41 -17.72 -18.34
CA VAL A 416 -21.69 -16.99 -18.30
C VAL A 416 -22.60 -17.65 -17.29
N ILE A 417 -23.01 -16.89 -16.28
CA ILE A 417 -23.83 -17.39 -15.17
C ILE A 417 -25.21 -16.74 -15.22
N THR A 418 -26.26 -17.55 -15.16
CA THR A 418 -27.65 -17.08 -15.11
C THR A 418 -28.07 -16.80 -13.67
N LYS A 419 -28.61 -15.61 -13.43
CA LYS A 419 -29.23 -15.19 -12.16
C LYS A 419 -30.61 -15.83 -11.97
N GLN A 420 -31.14 -15.79 -10.75
CA GLN A 420 -32.47 -16.30 -10.44
C GLN A 420 -33.61 -15.59 -11.20
N ASN A 421 -33.41 -14.30 -11.51
CA ASN A 421 -34.36 -13.48 -12.27
C ASN A 421 -34.33 -13.71 -13.79
N GLY A 422 -33.45 -14.59 -14.29
CA GLY A 422 -33.26 -14.89 -15.70
C GLY A 422 -32.20 -14.03 -16.40
N ASP A 423 -31.70 -12.96 -15.79
CA ASP A 423 -30.55 -12.19 -16.30
C ASP A 423 -29.25 -13.01 -16.24
N SER A 424 -28.21 -12.55 -16.92
CA SER A 424 -26.91 -13.21 -16.84
C SER A 424 -25.79 -12.20 -16.55
N PHE A 425 -24.70 -12.73 -16.01
CA PHE A 425 -23.44 -12.00 -15.87
C PHE A 425 -22.26 -12.87 -16.30
N THR A 426 -21.16 -12.25 -16.66
CA THR A 426 -19.90 -12.92 -16.99
C THR A 426 -19.03 -12.96 -15.74
N LEU A 427 -18.63 -14.15 -15.31
CA LEU A 427 -17.62 -14.37 -14.30
C LEU A 427 -16.27 -14.56 -15.00
N TYR A 428 -15.33 -13.66 -14.78
CA TYR A 428 -13.95 -13.84 -15.20
C TYR A 428 -13.15 -14.49 -14.08
N ASN A 429 -12.58 -15.65 -14.37
CA ASN A 429 -11.64 -16.34 -13.49
C ASN A 429 -10.23 -15.91 -13.90
N ILE A 430 -9.53 -15.24 -13.01
CA ILE A 430 -8.26 -14.56 -13.28
C ILE A 430 -7.20 -15.15 -12.35
N PRO A 431 -6.03 -15.56 -12.85
CA PRO A 431 -4.91 -16.00 -12.02
C PRO A 431 -4.55 -14.98 -10.94
N LEU A 432 -4.24 -15.45 -9.70
CA LEU A 432 -3.89 -14.60 -8.56
C LEU A 432 -2.75 -13.62 -8.85
N TYR A 433 -1.76 -14.05 -9.62
CA TYR A 433 -0.61 -13.20 -9.97
C TYR A 433 -0.93 -12.00 -10.86
N TYR A 434 -2.17 -11.87 -11.33
CA TYR A 434 -2.68 -10.68 -12.04
C TYR A 434 -3.43 -9.71 -11.14
N ALA A 435 -3.49 -9.95 -9.84
CA ALA A 435 -4.26 -9.10 -8.91
C ALA A 435 -3.87 -7.61 -9.00
N GLY A 436 -2.58 -7.30 -9.14
CA GLY A 436 -2.08 -5.94 -9.32
C GLY A 436 -2.42 -5.31 -10.69
N HIS A 437 -2.90 -6.08 -11.66
CA HIS A 437 -3.15 -5.60 -13.02
C HIS A 437 -4.64 -5.61 -13.41
N LEU A 438 -5.54 -5.75 -12.42
CA LEU A 438 -6.99 -5.67 -12.65
C LEU A 438 -7.44 -4.38 -13.34
N PRO A 439 -6.88 -3.17 -13.06
CA PRO A 439 -7.24 -1.98 -13.82
C PRO A 439 -6.99 -2.11 -15.32
N ALA A 440 -5.85 -2.67 -15.72
CA ALA A 440 -5.52 -2.92 -17.13
C ALA A 440 -6.46 -3.96 -17.77
N PHE A 441 -6.80 -5.03 -17.02
CA PHE A 441 -7.79 -6.02 -17.44
C PHE A 441 -9.16 -5.36 -17.71
N LEU A 442 -9.60 -4.49 -16.81
CA LEU A 442 -10.89 -3.81 -16.92
C LEU A 442 -10.90 -2.79 -18.09
N GLU A 443 -9.76 -2.15 -18.37
CA GLU A 443 -9.64 -1.25 -19.53
C GLU A 443 -9.80 -2.00 -20.86
N GLU A 444 -9.34 -3.25 -20.92
CA GLU A 444 -9.54 -4.10 -22.11
C GLU A 444 -10.99 -4.59 -22.27
N LYS A 445 -11.74 -4.77 -21.16
CA LYS A 445 -13.07 -5.38 -21.16
C LYS A 445 -14.23 -4.36 -21.18
N PHE A 446 -13.99 -3.08 -20.83
CA PHE A 446 -14.96 -1.99 -20.76
C PHE A 446 -14.54 -0.79 -21.61
#